data_f0c1ab4720b40b3efd38b077c72ddef6
#
_entry.id   f0c1ab4720b40b3efd38b077c72ddef6
#
_cell.length_a   1.000
_cell.length_b   1.000
_cell.length_c   1.000
_cell.angle_alpha   90.00
_cell.angle_beta   90.00
_cell.angle_gamma   90.00
#
_symmetry.space_group_name_H-M   'P 1'
#
loop_
_entity.id
_entity.type
_entity.pdbx_description
1 polymer ?
#
loop_
_entity_poly.entity_id
_entity_poly.type
_entity_poly.pdbx_seq_one_letter_code
_entity_poly.pdbx_strand_id
1 'polypeptide(L)'
;MSRLSSTGSFFNAIPAKLTVSFVKIVTTMANGESEEALSSAKYKRVLLKLSGEALMGEQSFGIDPSIPEMLAKEIKPVWESGVQVAIVVGGGNIFRGVSQAAAGMDRAQGDNVGMLATVINALSLQDCFERNGMDCRVMSAISMAQVAEPYIRRRAIRHLEKGRIVIFAAGTGNPYFTTDTAAALRACEIGAEALMKATKVDGIYDCDPVTHADAVKFDTVTYKDVLAKELKVMDAAAIALCKDNKMPILVFDMQSEGVFMKAISGEEVGTTVVEED
;
A
#
# COMPACT_ATOMS: atom_id res chain seq x y z
N MET A 1 22.14 67.72 19.54
CA MET A 1 23.25 66.84 19.86
C MET A 1 22.63 65.49 20.22
N SER A 2 22.83 64.39 19.62
CA SER A 2 23.81 63.85 18.68
C SER A 2 23.23 62.61 17.95
N ARG A 3 23.45 62.58 16.68
CA ARG A 3 23.66 61.54 15.69
C ARG A 3 23.21 60.11 16.00
N LEU A 4 22.24 59.66 15.17
CA LEU A 4 21.94 58.30 14.80
C LEU A 4 22.94 57.77 13.78
N SER A 5 23.49 56.57 13.98
CA SER A 5 24.22 55.79 12.99
C SER A 5 23.33 54.72 12.36
N SER A 6 23.26 54.75 11.04
CA SER A 6 22.58 53.79 10.19
C SER A 6 23.42 52.51 10.03
N THR A 7 22.85 51.35 10.29
CA THR A 7 23.39 50.06 9.81
C THR A 7 22.57 49.60 8.62
N GLY A 8 23.16 49.70 7.43
CA GLY A 8 22.58 49.20 6.20
C GLY A 8 22.58 47.68 6.14
N SER A 9 21.43 47.11 5.86
CA SER A 9 21.24 45.70 5.55
C SER A 9 21.63 45.46 4.09
N PHE A 10 22.71 44.72 3.86
CA PHE A 10 23.06 44.16 2.57
C PHE A 10 22.29 42.83 2.36
N PHE A 11 21.10 42.90 1.83
CA PHE A 11 20.48 41.73 1.17
C PHE A 11 20.80 41.84 -0.32
N ASN A 12 21.82 41.09 -0.77
CA ASN A 12 22.07 40.86 -2.19
C ASN A 12 20.90 40.05 -2.76
N ALA A 13 20.04 40.67 -3.53
CA ALA A 13 19.00 40.04 -4.31
C ALA A 13 19.63 39.17 -5.41
N ILE A 14 19.45 37.87 -5.35
CA ILE A 14 19.81 36.95 -6.44
C ILE A 14 18.93 37.30 -7.64
N PRO A 15 19.51 37.52 -8.86
CA PRO A 15 18.74 37.89 -10.03
C PRO A 15 17.68 36.84 -10.38
N ALA A 16 16.42 37.23 -10.54
CA ALA A 16 15.28 36.35 -10.81
C ALA A 16 15.52 35.40 -12.02
N LYS A 17 16.36 35.77 -12.98
CA LYS A 17 16.75 34.92 -14.12
C LYS A 17 17.60 33.70 -13.71
N LEU A 18 18.44 33.80 -12.67
CA LEU A 18 19.25 32.69 -12.17
C LEU A 18 18.38 31.70 -11.39
N THR A 19 17.39 32.18 -10.63
CA THR A 19 16.47 31.34 -9.87
C THR A 19 15.60 30.48 -10.79
N VAL A 20 15.07 31.04 -11.88
CA VAL A 20 14.27 30.30 -12.87
C VAL A 20 15.11 29.27 -13.62
N SER A 21 16.37 29.58 -13.93
CA SER A 21 17.26 28.61 -14.61
C SER A 21 17.66 27.46 -13.69
N PHE A 22 17.93 27.73 -12.41
CA PHE A 22 18.29 26.71 -11.41
C PHE A 22 17.10 25.78 -11.11
N VAL A 23 15.90 26.33 -10.95
CA VAL A 23 14.67 25.53 -10.79
C VAL A 23 14.40 24.66 -12.01
N LYS A 24 14.58 25.18 -13.23
CA LYS A 24 14.44 24.36 -14.45
C LYS A 24 15.48 23.24 -14.54
N ILE A 25 16.74 23.49 -14.20
CA ILE A 25 17.80 22.47 -14.24
C ILE A 25 17.53 21.38 -13.19
N VAL A 26 17.17 21.75 -11.96
CA VAL A 26 16.84 20.78 -10.90
C VAL A 26 15.59 19.96 -11.25
N THR A 27 14.55 20.59 -11.82
CA THR A 27 13.33 19.89 -12.27
C THR A 27 13.63 18.95 -13.45
N THR A 28 14.53 19.34 -14.37
CA THR A 28 14.89 18.49 -15.52
C THR A 28 15.76 17.31 -15.10
N MET A 29 16.67 17.47 -14.12
CA MET A 29 17.45 16.36 -13.56
C MET A 29 16.56 15.39 -12.76
N ALA A 30 15.70 15.89 -11.89
CA ALA A 30 14.78 15.06 -11.12
C ALA A 30 13.78 14.29 -12.03
N ASN A 31 13.29 14.92 -13.12
CA ASN A 31 12.43 14.24 -14.10
C ASN A 31 13.21 13.18 -14.90
N GLY A 32 14.48 13.41 -15.22
CA GLY A 32 15.33 12.45 -15.94
C GLY A 32 15.59 11.20 -15.09
N GLU A 33 15.93 11.37 -13.83
CA GLU A 33 16.13 10.24 -12.89
C GLU A 33 14.85 9.45 -12.65
N SER A 34 13.71 10.12 -12.54
CA SER A 34 12.41 9.46 -12.37
C SER A 34 11.94 8.72 -13.64
N GLU A 35 12.21 9.24 -14.83
CA GLU A 35 11.91 8.58 -16.11
C GLU A 35 12.80 7.33 -16.32
N GLU A 36 14.08 7.38 -15.94
CA GLU A 36 14.99 6.25 -16.00
C GLU A 36 14.62 5.17 -14.98
N ALA A 37 14.30 5.56 -13.75
CA ALA A 37 13.83 4.64 -12.70
C ALA A 37 12.50 3.96 -13.09
N LEU A 38 11.55 4.70 -13.66
CA LEU A 38 10.29 4.13 -14.15
C LEU A 38 10.51 3.21 -15.35
N SER A 39 11.51 3.47 -16.20
CA SER A 39 11.84 2.60 -17.34
C SER A 39 12.44 1.26 -16.90
N SER A 40 13.06 1.20 -15.73
CA SER A 40 13.62 -0.03 -15.15
C SER A 40 12.61 -0.82 -14.30
N ALA A 41 11.49 -0.22 -13.91
CA ALA A 41 10.45 -0.88 -13.11
C ALA A 41 9.69 -1.91 -13.96
N LYS A 42 9.55 -3.14 -13.41
CA LYS A 42 8.73 -4.20 -14.02
C LYS A 42 7.24 -3.83 -14.00
N TYR A 43 6.81 -3.11 -12.96
CA TYR A 43 5.41 -2.75 -12.74
C TYR A 43 5.26 -1.23 -12.64
N LYS A 44 4.34 -0.67 -13.42
CA LYS A 44 4.03 0.77 -13.44
C LYS A 44 2.90 1.14 -12.49
N ARG A 45 2.00 0.20 -12.20
CA ARG A 45 0.89 0.37 -11.26
C ARG A 45 0.71 -0.90 -10.46
N VAL A 46 0.76 -0.76 -9.14
CA VAL A 46 0.61 -1.88 -8.21
C VAL A 46 -0.43 -1.58 -7.16
N LEU A 47 -1.01 -2.64 -6.59
CA LEU A 47 -1.80 -2.56 -5.37
C LEU A 47 -1.08 -3.31 -4.25
N LEU A 48 -0.71 -2.60 -3.20
CA LEU A 48 -0.11 -3.15 -1.99
C LEU A 48 -1.20 -3.44 -0.96
N LYS A 49 -1.32 -4.70 -0.53
CA LYS A 49 -2.21 -5.10 0.55
C LYS A 49 -1.44 -5.24 1.86
N LEU A 50 -1.84 -4.47 2.85
CA LEU A 50 -1.29 -4.48 4.20
C LEU A 50 -2.25 -5.17 5.18
N SER A 51 -1.72 -6.01 6.08
CA SER A 51 -2.51 -6.51 7.20
C SER A 51 -2.70 -5.40 8.25
N GLY A 52 -3.92 -5.23 8.77
CA GLY A 52 -4.11 -4.34 9.92
C GLY A 52 -3.27 -4.76 11.13
N GLU A 53 -3.08 -6.05 11.33
CA GLU A 53 -2.24 -6.59 12.42
C GLU A 53 -0.77 -6.17 12.31
N ALA A 54 -0.28 -5.88 11.11
CA ALA A 54 1.07 -5.36 10.94
C ALA A 54 1.22 -3.97 11.58
N LEU A 55 0.13 -3.16 11.63
CA LEU A 55 0.16 -1.82 12.21
C LEU A 55 0.26 -1.79 13.74
N MET A 56 0.08 -2.93 14.41
CA MET A 56 0.24 -3.02 15.88
C MET A 56 1.70 -2.96 16.33
N GLY A 57 2.67 -3.29 15.48
CA GLY A 57 4.04 -3.51 15.93
C GLY A 57 4.07 -4.60 17.01
N GLU A 58 4.69 -4.28 18.15
CA GLU A 58 4.76 -5.15 19.33
C GLU A 58 3.52 -5.02 20.25
N GLN A 59 2.57 -4.13 19.92
CA GLN A 59 1.36 -3.93 20.73
C GLN A 59 0.32 -5.02 20.43
N SER A 60 -0.60 -5.23 21.38
CA SER A 60 -1.71 -6.18 21.22
C SER A 60 -2.95 -5.59 20.55
N PHE A 61 -2.99 -4.25 20.38
CA PHE A 61 -4.13 -3.50 19.85
C PHE A 61 -3.69 -2.11 19.36
N GLY A 62 -4.42 -1.59 18.37
CA GLY A 62 -4.25 -0.22 17.89
C GLY A 62 -3.19 -0.07 16.81
N ILE A 63 -2.61 1.11 16.71
CA ILE A 63 -1.59 1.46 15.72
C ILE A 63 -0.32 1.89 16.47
N ASP A 64 0.77 1.19 16.24
CA ASP A 64 2.09 1.63 16.68
C ASP A 64 2.60 2.73 15.73
N PRO A 65 2.86 3.95 16.20
CA PRO A 65 3.26 5.06 15.34
C PRO A 65 4.55 4.79 14.53
N SER A 66 5.42 3.89 14.99
CA SER A 66 6.66 3.54 14.28
C SER A 66 6.40 2.76 12.99
N ILE A 67 5.30 2.02 12.90
CA ILE A 67 4.98 1.19 11.73
C ILE A 67 4.56 2.02 10.51
N PRO A 68 3.63 3.01 10.60
CA PRO A 68 3.39 3.93 9.49
C PRO A 68 4.65 4.65 9.00
N GLU A 69 5.56 5.05 9.91
CA GLU A 69 6.82 5.70 9.56
C GLU A 69 7.78 4.72 8.82
N MET A 70 7.85 3.47 9.24
CA MET A 70 8.60 2.42 8.52
C MET A 70 8.01 2.18 7.13
N LEU A 71 6.67 2.05 7.02
CA LEU A 71 5.99 1.90 5.73
C LEU A 71 6.22 3.12 4.82
N ALA A 72 6.22 4.33 5.37
CA ALA A 72 6.52 5.55 4.60
C ALA A 72 7.93 5.51 4.01
N LYS A 73 8.93 5.04 4.77
CA LYS A 73 10.32 4.88 4.28
C LYS A 73 10.42 3.87 3.14
N GLU A 74 9.70 2.75 3.23
CA GLU A 74 9.70 1.70 2.20
C GLU A 74 8.93 2.12 0.93
N ILE A 75 7.82 2.84 1.08
CA ILE A 75 6.96 3.21 -0.03
C ILE A 75 7.50 4.45 -0.78
N LYS A 76 8.12 5.38 -0.08
CA LYS A 76 8.56 6.66 -0.64
C LYS A 76 9.50 6.52 -1.85
N PRO A 77 10.56 5.70 -1.82
CA PRO A 77 11.43 5.52 -2.99
C PRO A 77 10.68 4.99 -4.21
N VAL A 78 9.73 4.05 -4.01
CA VAL A 78 8.90 3.51 -5.07
C VAL A 78 7.96 4.58 -5.65
N TRP A 79 7.34 5.40 -4.81
CA TRP A 79 6.51 6.52 -5.23
C TRP A 79 7.32 7.59 -5.98
N GLU A 80 8.51 7.94 -5.49
CA GLU A 80 9.42 8.91 -6.12
C GLU A 80 9.92 8.42 -7.49
N SER A 81 10.04 7.11 -7.72
CA SER A 81 10.37 6.53 -9.02
C SER A 81 9.26 6.68 -10.06
N GLY A 82 8.09 7.21 -9.69
CA GLY A 82 6.94 7.42 -10.58
C GLY A 82 5.99 6.22 -10.68
N VAL A 83 6.22 5.14 -9.93
CA VAL A 83 5.30 4.00 -9.86
C VAL A 83 4.01 4.41 -9.17
N GLN A 84 2.88 4.03 -9.74
CA GLN A 84 1.56 4.32 -9.22
C GLN A 84 1.20 3.31 -8.13
N VAL A 85 1.15 3.76 -6.87
CA VAL A 85 0.94 2.91 -5.70
C VAL A 85 -0.49 3.08 -5.18
N ALA A 86 -1.26 1.99 -5.18
CA ALA A 86 -2.53 1.87 -4.48
C ALA A 86 -2.35 0.96 -3.26
N ILE A 87 -3.11 1.21 -2.19
CA ILE A 87 -3.00 0.46 -0.93
C ILE A 87 -4.40 0.01 -0.47
N VAL A 88 -4.49 -1.22 0.01
CA VAL A 88 -5.61 -1.72 0.82
C VAL A 88 -5.05 -2.12 2.18
N VAL A 89 -5.64 -1.64 3.25
CA VAL A 89 -5.23 -1.96 4.63
C VAL A 89 -6.35 -2.69 5.37
N GLY A 90 -6.00 -3.76 6.12
CA GLY A 90 -6.92 -4.48 7.00
C GLY A 90 -7.27 -3.69 8.27
N GLY A 91 -8.27 -4.18 9.03
CA GLY A 91 -8.73 -3.58 10.30
C GLY A 91 -8.49 -4.44 11.54
N GLY A 92 -7.78 -5.57 11.40
CA GLY A 92 -7.67 -6.59 12.45
C GLY A 92 -6.92 -6.16 13.72
N ASN A 93 -6.15 -5.07 13.67
CA ASN A 93 -5.51 -4.43 14.83
C ASN A 93 -6.49 -3.67 15.73
N ILE A 94 -7.65 -3.29 15.20
CA ILE A 94 -8.67 -2.50 15.92
C ILE A 94 -9.89 -3.39 16.21
N PHE A 95 -10.33 -4.20 15.24
CA PHE A 95 -11.52 -5.01 15.40
C PHE A 95 -11.45 -6.28 14.55
N ARG A 96 -11.79 -7.43 15.16
CA ARG A 96 -11.87 -8.74 14.52
C ARG A 96 -13.30 -9.27 14.55
N GLY A 97 -14.04 -9.06 13.45
CA GLY A 97 -15.45 -9.44 13.34
C GLY A 97 -15.73 -10.91 13.59
N VAL A 98 -14.83 -11.80 13.15
CA VAL A 98 -14.96 -13.26 13.38
C VAL A 98 -14.93 -13.60 14.88
N SER A 99 -14.03 -13.01 15.65
CA SER A 99 -13.93 -13.22 17.09
C SER A 99 -15.15 -12.66 17.83
N GLN A 100 -15.68 -11.52 17.38
CA GLN A 100 -16.87 -10.89 17.96
C GLN A 100 -18.17 -11.62 17.58
N ALA A 101 -18.25 -12.18 16.37
CA ALA A 101 -19.37 -13.05 15.98
C ALA A 101 -19.41 -14.31 16.84
N ALA A 102 -18.26 -14.90 17.18
CA ALA A 102 -18.16 -16.01 18.11
C ALA A 102 -18.62 -15.63 19.54
N ALA A 103 -18.54 -14.35 19.91
CA ALA A 103 -19.05 -13.80 21.17
C ALA A 103 -20.54 -13.36 21.12
N GLY A 104 -21.25 -13.66 20.01
CA GLY A 104 -22.70 -13.41 19.88
C GLY A 104 -23.07 -12.14 19.11
N MET A 105 -22.10 -11.40 18.54
CA MET A 105 -22.38 -10.29 17.63
C MET A 105 -22.87 -10.83 16.28
N ASP A 106 -23.87 -10.18 15.69
CA ASP A 106 -24.27 -10.47 14.30
C ASP A 106 -23.08 -10.30 13.33
N ARG A 107 -22.89 -11.25 12.43
CA ARG A 107 -21.74 -11.30 11.53
C ARG A 107 -21.66 -10.07 10.62
N ALA A 108 -22.79 -9.63 10.06
CA ALA A 108 -22.81 -8.48 9.17
C ALA A 108 -22.48 -7.19 9.94
N GLN A 109 -22.94 -7.07 11.20
CA GLN A 109 -22.59 -5.95 12.06
C GLN A 109 -21.09 -5.96 12.41
N GLY A 110 -20.54 -7.12 12.74
CA GLY A 110 -19.11 -7.29 12.99
C GLY A 110 -18.26 -6.88 11.79
N ASP A 111 -18.67 -7.28 10.58
CA ASP A 111 -17.99 -6.91 9.36
C ASP A 111 -18.10 -5.39 9.06
N ASN A 112 -19.25 -4.75 9.36
CA ASN A 112 -19.40 -3.30 9.27
C ASN A 112 -18.41 -2.57 10.21
N VAL A 113 -18.28 -3.01 11.45
CA VAL A 113 -17.30 -2.44 12.39
C VAL A 113 -15.88 -2.67 11.90
N GLY A 114 -15.57 -3.86 11.36
CA GLY A 114 -14.28 -4.16 10.73
C GLY A 114 -13.97 -3.26 9.54
N MET A 115 -14.95 -2.94 8.70
CA MET A 115 -14.80 -1.99 7.59
C MET A 115 -14.47 -0.58 8.11
N LEU A 116 -15.13 -0.11 9.18
CA LEU A 116 -14.80 1.18 9.81
C LEU A 116 -13.39 1.17 10.42
N ALA A 117 -12.94 0.06 10.99
CA ALA A 117 -11.58 -0.12 11.49
C ALA A 117 -10.53 0.09 10.38
N THR A 118 -10.80 -0.37 9.15
CA THR A 118 -9.92 -0.10 8.02
C THR A 118 -9.83 1.39 7.67
N VAL A 119 -10.91 2.15 7.88
CA VAL A 119 -10.93 3.61 7.65
C VAL A 119 -10.00 4.31 8.63
N ILE A 120 -10.02 3.92 9.91
CA ILE A 120 -9.12 4.46 10.94
C ILE A 120 -7.66 4.24 10.52
N ASN A 121 -7.32 3.04 10.11
CA ASN A 121 -5.97 2.72 9.64
C ASN A 121 -5.58 3.52 8.38
N ALA A 122 -6.49 3.65 7.42
CA ALA A 122 -6.25 4.39 6.19
C ALA A 122 -5.97 5.88 6.43
N LEU A 123 -6.72 6.51 7.33
CA LEU A 123 -6.51 7.91 7.72
C LEU A 123 -5.19 8.12 8.45
N SER A 124 -4.80 7.19 9.33
CA SER A 124 -3.51 7.24 10.01
C SER A 124 -2.33 7.10 9.04
N LEU A 125 -2.44 6.20 8.05
CA LEU A 125 -1.44 6.06 6.99
C LEU A 125 -1.38 7.31 6.11
N GLN A 126 -2.52 7.90 5.74
CA GLN A 126 -2.58 9.14 4.95
C GLN A 126 -1.83 10.27 5.66
N ASP A 127 -2.14 10.53 6.95
CA ASP A 127 -1.46 11.57 7.73
C ASP A 127 0.06 11.36 7.76
N CYS A 128 0.49 10.12 8.02
CA CYS A 128 1.92 9.79 8.04
C CYS A 128 2.58 10.01 6.67
N PHE A 129 1.97 9.56 5.58
CA PHE A 129 2.51 9.72 4.24
C PHE A 129 2.58 11.19 3.81
N GLU A 130 1.55 11.98 4.09
CA GLU A 130 1.52 13.41 3.79
C GLU A 130 2.58 14.18 4.61
N ARG A 131 2.80 13.83 5.90
CA ARG A 131 3.91 14.38 6.70
C ARG A 131 5.28 14.02 6.15
N ASN A 132 5.41 12.89 5.48
CA ASN A 132 6.63 12.46 4.79
C ASN A 132 6.75 13.00 3.34
N GLY A 133 5.85 13.91 2.92
CA GLY A 133 5.89 14.61 1.64
C GLY A 133 5.31 13.83 0.46
N MET A 134 4.56 12.75 0.72
CA MET A 134 3.88 11.96 -0.31
C MET A 134 2.41 12.38 -0.45
N ASP A 135 1.99 12.82 -1.63
CA ASP A 135 0.58 13.11 -1.90
C ASP A 135 -0.27 11.84 -1.77
N CYS A 136 -1.26 11.85 -0.88
CA CYS A 136 -2.09 10.69 -0.59
C CYS A 136 -3.59 11.02 -0.59
N ARG A 137 -4.44 10.04 -0.95
CA ARG A 137 -5.92 10.16 -0.88
C ARG A 137 -6.51 8.87 -0.33
N VAL A 138 -7.41 9.01 0.65
CA VAL A 138 -8.23 7.91 1.15
C VAL A 138 -9.55 7.90 0.40
N MET A 139 -9.91 6.75 -0.16
CA MET A 139 -11.20 6.53 -0.84
C MET A 139 -11.95 5.39 -0.17
N SER A 140 -13.16 5.66 0.32
CA SER A 140 -13.97 4.72 1.07
C SER A 140 -15.08 4.09 0.23
N ALA A 141 -15.26 2.78 0.37
CA ALA A 141 -16.37 2.04 -0.23
C ALA A 141 -17.71 2.33 0.46
N ILE A 142 -17.68 2.77 1.75
CA ILE A 142 -18.85 3.26 2.48
C ILE A 142 -18.85 4.78 2.40
N SER A 143 -20.00 5.39 2.10
CA SER A 143 -20.12 6.85 1.97
C SER A 143 -19.90 7.56 3.31
N MET A 144 -18.85 8.36 3.37
CA MET A 144 -18.48 9.20 4.52
C MET A 144 -17.71 10.45 4.04
N ALA A 145 -18.34 11.22 3.16
CA ALA A 145 -17.71 12.28 2.39
C ALA A 145 -17.02 13.38 3.23
N GLN A 146 -17.36 13.51 4.52
CA GLN A 146 -16.72 14.45 5.44
C GLN A 146 -15.33 13.97 5.90
N VAL A 147 -15.00 12.68 5.74
CA VAL A 147 -13.80 12.04 6.28
C VAL A 147 -12.91 11.48 5.17
N ALA A 148 -13.51 10.84 4.16
CA ALA A 148 -12.80 10.21 3.06
C ALA A 148 -13.57 10.40 1.75
N GLU A 149 -12.87 10.43 0.62
CA GLU A 149 -13.53 10.52 -0.69
C GLU A 149 -14.37 9.25 -0.96
N PRO A 150 -15.59 9.38 -1.53
CA PRO A 150 -16.31 8.21 -2.01
C PRO A 150 -15.53 7.50 -3.11
N TYR A 151 -15.44 6.17 -3.01
CA TYR A 151 -14.78 5.39 -4.05
C TYR A 151 -15.53 5.50 -5.38
N ILE A 152 -14.85 6.00 -6.38
CA ILE A 152 -15.26 6.01 -7.78
C ILE A 152 -14.05 5.59 -8.62
N ARG A 153 -14.16 4.46 -9.32
CA ARG A 153 -13.06 3.85 -10.09
C ARG A 153 -12.27 4.85 -10.93
N ARG A 154 -12.94 5.67 -11.73
CA ARG A 154 -12.27 6.65 -12.61
C ARG A 154 -11.54 7.74 -11.83
N ARG A 155 -12.04 8.11 -10.65
CA ARG A 155 -11.39 9.09 -9.77
C ARG A 155 -10.13 8.49 -9.14
N ALA A 156 -10.19 7.24 -8.70
CA ALA A 156 -9.02 6.52 -8.18
C ALA A 156 -7.90 6.46 -9.23
N ILE A 157 -8.22 6.04 -10.46
CA ILE A 157 -7.26 6.02 -11.57
C ILE A 157 -6.68 7.42 -11.80
N ARG A 158 -7.52 8.47 -11.80
CA ARG A 158 -7.04 9.84 -11.99
C ARG A 158 -6.12 10.34 -10.88
N HIS A 159 -6.31 9.89 -9.62
CA HIS A 159 -5.38 10.19 -8.55
C HIS A 159 -4.03 9.50 -8.79
N LEU A 160 -4.03 8.22 -9.14
CA LEU A 160 -2.82 7.46 -9.45
C LEU A 160 -2.04 8.08 -10.62
N GLU A 161 -2.72 8.46 -11.71
CA GLU A 161 -2.11 9.16 -12.86
C GLU A 161 -1.50 10.52 -12.51
N LYS A 162 -1.97 11.16 -11.43
CA LYS A 162 -1.40 12.41 -10.89
C LYS A 162 -0.26 12.17 -9.89
N GLY A 163 0.25 10.95 -9.78
CA GLY A 163 1.31 10.59 -8.86
C GLY A 163 0.87 10.59 -7.38
N ARG A 164 -0.43 10.43 -7.08
CA ARG A 164 -0.93 10.33 -5.71
C ARG A 164 -1.02 8.88 -5.29
N ILE A 165 -0.63 8.57 -4.06
CA ILE A 165 -0.95 7.30 -3.42
C ILE A 165 -2.46 7.28 -3.16
N VAL A 166 -3.11 6.14 -3.44
CA VAL A 166 -4.54 5.95 -3.14
C VAL A 166 -4.69 4.83 -2.12
N ILE A 167 -5.29 5.13 -0.97
CA ILE A 167 -5.61 4.12 0.05
C ILE A 167 -7.10 3.82 -0.03
N PHE A 168 -7.44 2.57 -0.33
CA PHE A 168 -8.82 2.09 -0.35
C PHE A 168 -9.23 1.61 1.04
N ALA A 169 -10.26 2.22 1.59
CA ALA A 169 -10.82 1.95 2.90
C ALA A 169 -12.24 1.34 2.80
N ALA A 170 -12.72 0.79 3.89
CA ALA A 170 -14.00 0.10 4.03
C ALA A 170 -14.14 -1.15 3.14
N GLY A 171 -13.03 -1.80 2.78
CA GLY A 171 -13.02 -3.06 2.08
C GLY A 171 -13.77 -3.03 0.75
N THR A 172 -14.69 -3.97 0.55
CA THR A 172 -15.61 -4.00 -0.60
C THR A 172 -16.84 -3.10 -0.40
N GLY A 173 -17.08 -2.62 0.82
CA GLY A 173 -18.33 -1.97 1.24
C GLY A 173 -19.46 -2.96 1.56
N ASN A 174 -19.19 -4.25 1.53
CA ASN A 174 -20.17 -5.31 1.79
C ASN A 174 -19.66 -6.26 2.86
N PRO A 175 -20.52 -6.70 3.80
CA PRO A 175 -20.23 -7.78 4.73
C PRO A 175 -19.85 -9.09 4.01
N TYR A 176 -19.28 -10.03 4.75
CA TYR A 176 -18.86 -11.37 4.32
C TYR A 176 -17.60 -11.44 3.43
N PHE A 177 -17.06 -10.31 3.00
CA PHE A 177 -15.81 -10.24 2.24
C PHE A 177 -14.65 -9.79 3.13
N THR A 178 -13.48 -10.34 2.88
CA THR A 178 -12.25 -9.92 3.56
C THR A 178 -11.57 -8.74 2.86
N THR A 179 -10.53 -8.22 3.47
CA THR A 179 -9.68 -7.20 2.82
C THR A 179 -8.78 -7.79 1.74
N ASP A 180 -8.58 -9.11 1.71
CA ASP A 180 -7.89 -9.78 0.59
C ASP A 180 -8.78 -9.77 -0.67
N THR A 181 -10.07 -10.11 -0.53
CA THR A 181 -11.06 -9.96 -1.62
C THR A 181 -11.15 -8.50 -2.10
N ALA A 182 -11.17 -7.55 -1.16
CA ALA A 182 -11.19 -6.12 -1.51
C ALA A 182 -9.94 -5.72 -2.29
N ALA A 183 -8.76 -6.20 -1.90
CA ALA A 183 -7.51 -5.92 -2.60
C ALA A 183 -7.52 -6.46 -4.04
N ALA A 184 -7.94 -7.72 -4.23
CA ALA A 184 -8.10 -8.32 -5.56
C ALA A 184 -9.08 -7.52 -6.44
N LEU A 185 -10.26 -7.15 -5.89
CA LEU A 185 -11.25 -6.36 -6.61
C LEU A 185 -10.68 -5.00 -7.03
N ARG A 186 -10.10 -4.25 -6.10
CA ARG A 186 -9.54 -2.92 -6.40
C ARG A 186 -8.37 -2.99 -7.36
N ALA A 187 -7.50 -4.01 -7.26
CA ALA A 187 -6.41 -4.22 -8.21
C ALA A 187 -6.93 -4.38 -9.65
N CYS A 188 -7.92 -5.24 -9.86
CA CYS A 188 -8.56 -5.42 -11.16
C CYS A 188 -9.23 -4.13 -11.66
N GLU A 189 -9.99 -3.43 -10.79
CA GLU A 189 -10.73 -2.22 -11.16
C GLU A 189 -9.82 -1.07 -11.59
N ILE A 190 -8.67 -0.88 -10.95
CA ILE A 190 -7.73 0.20 -11.29
C ILE A 190 -6.75 -0.21 -12.40
N GLY A 191 -6.77 -1.45 -12.84
CA GLY A 191 -5.80 -1.99 -13.81
C GLY A 191 -4.39 -2.03 -13.23
N ALA A 192 -4.24 -2.52 -11.99
CA ALA A 192 -2.92 -2.82 -11.43
C ALA A 192 -2.28 -3.97 -12.22
N GLU A 193 -0.96 -3.95 -12.33
CA GLU A 193 -0.18 -4.98 -13.03
C GLU A 193 0.25 -6.12 -12.09
N ALA A 194 0.20 -5.86 -10.77
CA ALA A 194 0.40 -6.86 -9.73
C ALA A 194 -0.36 -6.49 -8.46
N LEU A 195 -0.83 -7.52 -7.73
CA LEU A 195 -1.30 -7.44 -6.37
C LEU A 195 -0.17 -7.89 -5.44
N MET A 196 0.31 -7.02 -4.58
CA MET A 196 1.42 -7.25 -3.68
C MET A 196 0.91 -7.40 -2.26
N LYS A 197 1.11 -8.56 -1.65
CA LYS A 197 0.69 -8.85 -0.27
C LYS A 197 1.88 -8.80 0.67
N ALA A 198 1.90 -7.78 1.52
CA ALA A 198 2.85 -7.66 2.62
C ALA A 198 2.42 -8.57 3.80
N THR A 199 3.33 -9.42 4.24
CA THR A 199 3.13 -10.37 5.34
C THR A 199 4.26 -10.28 6.38
N LYS A 200 4.18 -11.08 7.44
CA LYS A 200 5.25 -11.25 8.44
C LYS A 200 6.20 -12.40 8.08
N VAL A 201 5.90 -13.14 7.02
CA VAL A 201 6.73 -14.23 6.50
C VAL A 201 7.17 -13.86 5.08
N ASP A 202 8.32 -14.35 4.70
CA ASP A 202 9.01 -13.95 3.46
C ASP A 202 8.49 -14.66 2.20
N GLY A 203 7.34 -15.33 2.25
CA GLY A 203 6.73 -16.00 1.10
C GLY A 203 5.63 -16.98 1.47
N ILE A 204 5.29 -17.84 0.52
CA ILE A 204 4.31 -18.94 0.67
C ILE A 204 5.07 -20.23 0.90
N TYR A 205 4.62 -21.00 1.87
CA TYR A 205 5.20 -22.28 2.27
C TYR A 205 4.18 -23.41 2.08
N ASP A 206 4.68 -24.64 1.98
CA ASP A 206 3.87 -25.85 1.94
C ASP A 206 3.14 -26.16 3.26
N CYS A 207 3.68 -25.66 4.37
CA CYS A 207 3.08 -25.70 5.70
C CYS A 207 3.47 -24.43 6.49
N ASP A 208 2.98 -24.27 7.71
CA ASP A 208 3.24 -23.08 8.51
C ASP A 208 4.69 -23.06 9.01
N PRO A 209 5.55 -22.13 8.54
CA PRO A 209 6.97 -22.07 8.91
C PRO A 209 7.21 -21.70 10.39
N VAL A 210 6.22 -21.14 11.08
CA VAL A 210 6.31 -20.82 12.52
C VAL A 210 6.23 -22.08 13.37
N THR A 211 5.45 -23.07 12.92
CA THR A 211 5.20 -24.32 13.65
C THR A 211 5.99 -25.51 13.10
N HIS A 212 6.50 -25.43 11.88
CA HIS A 212 7.23 -26.48 11.18
C HIS A 212 8.56 -25.94 10.66
N ALA A 213 9.66 -26.35 11.30
CA ALA A 213 11.01 -25.91 10.93
C ALA A 213 11.50 -26.48 9.58
N ASP A 214 10.82 -27.49 9.05
CA ASP A 214 11.03 -28.15 7.76
C ASP A 214 10.14 -27.61 6.63
N ALA A 215 9.37 -26.55 6.89
CA ALA A 215 8.54 -25.90 5.88
C ALA A 215 9.38 -25.43 4.68
N VAL A 216 8.92 -25.75 3.48
CA VAL A 216 9.57 -25.40 2.22
C VAL A 216 8.88 -24.20 1.58
N LYS A 217 9.65 -23.14 1.34
CA LYS A 217 9.17 -21.95 0.64
C LYS A 217 9.06 -22.22 -0.86
N PHE A 218 8.01 -21.71 -1.48
CA PHE A 218 7.88 -21.68 -2.94
C PHE A 218 8.44 -20.37 -3.49
N ASP A 219 9.21 -20.41 -4.57
CA ASP A 219 9.57 -19.22 -5.35
C ASP A 219 8.40 -18.80 -6.24
N THR A 220 7.76 -19.79 -6.87
CA THR A 220 6.57 -19.60 -7.69
C THR A 220 5.57 -20.71 -7.39
N VAL A 221 4.27 -20.38 -7.41
CA VAL A 221 3.17 -21.34 -7.23
C VAL A 221 2.01 -20.97 -8.15
N THR A 222 1.26 -21.95 -8.64
CA THR A 222 0.10 -21.68 -9.50
C THR A 222 -1.15 -21.39 -8.67
N TYR A 223 -2.13 -20.63 -9.22
CA TYR A 223 -3.43 -20.45 -8.58
C TYR A 223 -4.13 -21.77 -8.29
N LYS A 224 -3.96 -22.76 -9.18
CA LYS A 224 -4.50 -24.10 -9.03
C LYS A 224 -3.91 -24.81 -7.82
N ASP A 225 -2.60 -24.74 -7.65
CA ASP A 225 -1.93 -25.33 -6.48
C ASP A 225 -2.33 -24.64 -5.18
N VAL A 226 -2.42 -23.29 -5.18
CA VAL A 226 -2.87 -22.54 -4.01
C VAL A 226 -4.25 -23.00 -3.56
N LEU A 227 -5.19 -23.19 -4.49
CA LEU A 227 -6.55 -23.65 -4.19
C LEU A 227 -6.60 -25.14 -3.82
N ALA A 228 -5.89 -25.99 -4.56
CA ALA A 228 -5.91 -27.44 -4.35
C ALA A 228 -5.20 -27.88 -3.06
N LYS A 229 -4.13 -27.19 -2.68
CA LYS A 229 -3.36 -27.46 -1.46
C LYS A 229 -3.83 -26.61 -0.28
N GLU A 230 -4.88 -25.80 -0.46
CA GLU A 230 -5.43 -24.88 0.55
C GLU A 230 -4.35 -24.01 1.23
N LEU A 231 -3.38 -23.53 0.43
CA LEU A 231 -2.29 -22.69 0.93
C LEU A 231 -2.84 -21.36 1.46
N LYS A 232 -2.43 -20.98 2.67
CA LYS A 232 -2.93 -19.79 3.39
C LYS A 232 -2.34 -18.48 2.84
N VAL A 233 -2.57 -18.23 1.55
CA VAL A 233 -2.12 -17.00 0.88
C VAL A 233 -3.12 -15.88 1.08
N MET A 234 -4.33 -16.08 0.56
CA MET A 234 -5.47 -15.17 0.60
C MET A 234 -6.75 -16.02 0.70
N ASP A 235 -7.91 -15.39 0.91
CA ASP A 235 -9.16 -16.13 0.83
C ASP A 235 -9.45 -16.63 -0.60
N ALA A 236 -10.22 -17.70 -0.70
CA ALA A 236 -10.50 -18.37 -1.98
C ALA A 236 -11.15 -17.44 -3.01
N ALA A 237 -11.99 -16.49 -2.56
CA ALA A 237 -12.64 -15.52 -3.45
C ALA A 237 -11.61 -14.56 -4.08
N ALA A 238 -10.63 -14.11 -3.29
CA ALA A 238 -9.54 -13.27 -3.78
C ALA A 238 -8.67 -14.02 -4.80
N ILE A 239 -8.29 -15.28 -4.50
CA ILE A 239 -7.51 -16.12 -5.40
C ILE A 239 -8.26 -16.38 -6.71
N ALA A 240 -9.55 -16.72 -6.65
CA ALA A 240 -10.37 -16.94 -7.84
C ALA A 240 -10.46 -15.68 -8.70
N LEU A 241 -10.68 -14.51 -8.09
CA LEU A 241 -10.76 -13.24 -8.80
C LEU A 241 -9.42 -12.88 -9.48
N CYS A 242 -8.30 -13.08 -8.80
CA CYS A 242 -6.97 -12.86 -9.39
C CYS A 242 -6.71 -13.82 -10.55
N LYS A 243 -7.04 -15.10 -10.38
CA LYS A 243 -6.92 -16.12 -11.45
C LYS A 243 -7.70 -15.73 -12.70
N ASP A 244 -9.01 -15.41 -12.54
CA ASP A 244 -9.89 -15.10 -13.68
C ASP A 244 -9.44 -13.84 -14.44
N ASN A 245 -8.72 -12.92 -13.76
CA ASN A 245 -8.19 -11.69 -14.35
C ASN A 245 -6.69 -11.77 -14.66
N LYS A 246 -6.04 -12.91 -14.49
CA LYS A 246 -4.60 -13.12 -14.68
C LYS A 246 -3.74 -12.11 -13.91
N MET A 247 -4.18 -11.73 -12.72
CA MET A 247 -3.53 -10.74 -11.84
C MET A 247 -2.44 -11.43 -11.01
N PRO A 248 -1.15 -11.26 -11.29
CA PRO A 248 -0.10 -11.89 -10.49
C PRO A 248 -0.17 -11.40 -9.04
N ILE A 249 0.03 -12.34 -8.09
CA ILE A 249 0.11 -12.01 -6.67
C ILE A 249 1.54 -12.24 -6.23
N LEU A 250 2.15 -11.23 -5.61
CA LEU A 250 3.47 -11.32 -5.00
C LEU A 250 3.33 -11.24 -3.49
N VAL A 251 3.83 -12.26 -2.78
CA VAL A 251 3.78 -12.36 -1.30
C VAL A 251 5.18 -12.24 -0.74
N PHE A 252 5.43 -11.26 0.13
CA PHE A 252 6.77 -10.99 0.68
C PHE A 252 6.69 -10.33 2.05
N ASP A 253 7.83 -10.34 2.77
CA ASP A 253 7.97 -9.67 4.06
C ASP A 253 8.33 -8.20 3.86
N MET A 254 7.46 -7.30 4.30
CA MET A 254 7.65 -5.84 4.20
C MET A 254 8.61 -5.26 5.27
N GLN A 255 9.09 -6.08 6.22
CA GLN A 255 10.01 -5.62 7.26
C GLN A 255 11.47 -5.55 6.77
N SER A 256 11.79 -6.22 5.66
CA SER A 256 13.10 -6.19 5.04
C SER A 256 13.30 -4.86 4.30
N GLU A 257 14.37 -4.14 4.61
CA GLU A 257 14.68 -2.82 4.03
C GLU A 257 14.88 -2.91 2.51
N GLY A 258 14.22 -2.02 1.77
CA GLY A 258 14.28 -1.91 0.31
C GLY A 258 13.57 -3.03 -0.43
N VAL A 259 12.85 -3.92 0.26
CA VAL A 259 12.17 -5.08 -0.35
C VAL A 259 11.10 -4.65 -1.34
N PHE A 260 10.38 -3.55 -1.06
CA PHE A 260 9.31 -3.09 -1.94
C PHE A 260 9.87 -2.58 -3.29
N MET A 261 11.00 -1.88 -3.26
CA MET A 261 11.68 -1.45 -4.49
C MET A 261 12.18 -2.67 -5.28
N LYS A 262 12.78 -3.67 -4.64
CA LYS A 262 13.21 -4.93 -5.29
C LYS A 262 12.03 -5.64 -5.95
N ALA A 263 10.89 -5.74 -5.25
CA ALA A 263 9.66 -6.31 -5.81
C ALA A 263 9.20 -5.56 -7.06
N ILE A 264 9.24 -4.23 -7.05
CA ILE A 264 8.87 -3.37 -8.20
C ILE A 264 9.84 -3.54 -9.37
N SER A 265 11.12 -3.69 -9.11
CA SER A 265 12.16 -3.92 -10.13
C SER A 265 12.09 -5.33 -10.74
N GLY A 266 11.28 -6.22 -10.16
CA GLY A 266 11.12 -7.60 -10.63
C GLY A 266 12.21 -8.55 -10.16
N GLU A 267 12.96 -8.16 -9.10
CA GLU A 267 13.85 -9.08 -8.41
C GLU A 267 13.05 -10.19 -7.72
N GLU A 268 13.66 -11.35 -7.56
CA GLU A 268 13.07 -12.50 -6.87
C GLU A 268 13.00 -12.22 -5.38
N VAL A 269 11.87 -11.68 -4.93
CA VAL A 269 11.55 -11.49 -3.52
C VAL A 269 10.25 -12.22 -3.18
N GLY A 270 10.25 -12.98 -2.10
CA GLY A 270 9.07 -13.68 -1.65
C GLY A 270 8.63 -14.83 -2.56
N THR A 271 7.32 -14.97 -2.76
CA THR A 271 6.69 -15.98 -3.63
C THR A 271 5.74 -15.32 -4.63
N THR A 272 5.81 -15.69 -5.90
CA THR A 272 4.89 -15.24 -6.93
C THR A 272 3.81 -16.28 -7.21
N VAL A 273 2.52 -15.87 -7.19
CA VAL A 273 1.39 -16.70 -7.63
C VAL A 273 1.00 -16.28 -9.05
N VAL A 274 1.01 -17.25 -9.98
CA VAL A 274 0.75 -17.01 -11.41
C VAL A 274 -0.19 -18.07 -11.98
N GLU A 275 -0.59 -17.91 -13.23
CA GLU A 275 -1.26 -18.95 -14.00
C GLU A 275 -0.24 -20.05 -14.38
N GLU A 276 -0.72 -21.27 -14.57
CA GLU A 276 0.07 -22.36 -15.17
C GLU A 276 0.29 -22.03 -16.65
N ASP A 277 1.54 -22.08 -17.16
CA ASP A 277 1.87 -21.88 -18.58
C ASP A 277 1.24 -22.94 -19.49
#